data_52bd6e72916104ea45904313c1508b7e
#
_entry.id   52bd6e72916104ea45904313c1508b7e
#
_cell.length_a   1.000
_cell.length_b   1.000
_cell.length_c   1.000
_cell.angle_alpha   90.00
_cell.angle_beta   90.00
_cell.angle_gamma   90.00
#
_symmetry.space_group_name_H-M   'P 1'
#
loop_
_entity.id
_entity.type
_entity.pdbx_description
1 polymer ?
#
loop_
_entity_poly.entity_id
_entity_poly.type
_entity_poly.pdbx_seq_one_letter_code
_entity_poly.pdbx_strand_id
1 'polypeptide(L)'
;MAEIEEKEKLVLSNKVKDQQIAELKPKADYCDLILRNKGLSTINAIAKDYGMSGTAMNKKLHELGIQYKQGNIWLLYRKYQDKGYTQSETINITRSNGMEDTTMHTKWTQKGRLFLYELLKNNEIIPIIEKD
;
A
#
# COMPACT_ATOMS: atom_id res chain seq x y z
N MET A 1 43.71 -7.00 6.45
CA MET A 1 43.03 -7.17 6.37
C MET A 1 42.15 -7.45 5.84
N ALA A 2 42.14 -7.82 5.74
CA ALA A 2 41.22 -8.09 5.08
C ALA A 2 40.22 -8.30 5.89
N GLU A 3 40.27 -8.44 6.67
CA GLU A 3 39.29 -8.48 7.12
C GLU A 3 39.03 -7.55 7.64
N ILE A 4 39.75 -7.01 7.64
CA ILE A 4 39.23 -6.16 7.79
C ILE A 4 38.65 -5.76 7.01
N GLU A 5 39.01 -6.31 6.38
CA GLU A 5 38.23 -6.18 5.65
C GLU A 5 37.35 -7.02 5.62
N GLU A 6 37.67 -7.97 6.05
CA GLU A 6 36.64 -8.63 6.09
C GLU A 6 36.15 -8.61 7.36
N LYS A 7 36.98 -8.50 8.24
CA LYS A 7 36.48 -8.34 9.28
C LYS A 7 36.26 -7.11 9.58
N GLU A 8 36.97 -6.49 9.03
CA GLU A 8 36.60 -5.34 9.01
C GLU A 8 35.77 -5.07 8.14
N LYS A 9 35.84 -5.84 7.26
CA LYS A 9 34.92 -5.73 6.49
C LYS A 9 33.86 -6.34 7.15
N LEU A 10 34.01 -7.18 7.89
CA LEU A 10 32.99 -7.71 8.55
C LEU A 10 32.71 -6.85 9.66
N VAL A 11 33.63 -6.40 10.23
CA VAL A 11 33.42 -5.54 11.27
C VAL A 11 33.07 -4.27 10.69
N LEU A 12 33.67 -3.98 9.66
CA LEU A 12 33.36 -2.80 9.03
C LEU A 12 32.08 -3.05 8.41
N SER A 13 31.89 -4.18 7.95
CA SER A 13 30.69 -4.53 7.36
C SER A 13 29.66 -4.52 8.43
N ASN A 14 29.99 -4.91 9.59
CA ASN A 14 29.07 -4.88 10.66
C ASN A 14 28.88 -3.50 11.12
N LYS A 15 29.93 -2.77 11.07
CA LYS A 15 29.86 -1.47 11.45
C LYS A 15 29.06 -0.75 10.47
N VAL A 16 29.26 -1.00 9.28
CA VAL A 16 28.52 -0.37 8.25
C VAL A 16 27.11 -0.84 8.42
N LYS A 17 26.90 -2.04 8.79
CA LYS A 17 25.61 -2.53 9.03
C LYS A 17 24.97 -1.84 10.18
N ASP A 18 25.64 -1.70 11.24
CA ASP A 18 25.12 -1.03 12.38
C ASP A 18 24.81 0.37 12.00
N GLN A 19 25.63 0.94 11.23
CA GLN A 19 25.44 2.28 10.83
C GLN A 19 24.28 2.35 9.91
N GLN A 20 24.18 1.43 9.02
CA GLN A 20 23.08 1.38 8.11
C GLN A 20 21.80 1.16 8.86
N ILE A 21 21.81 0.32 9.83
CA ILE A 21 20.65 0.09 10.64
C ILE A 21 20.26 1.36 11.35
N ALA A 22 21.22 2.04 11.88
CA ALA A 22 20.96 3.27 12.57
C ALA A 22 20.46 4.33 11.62
N GLU A 23 21.01 4.34 10.43
CA GLU A 23 20.61 5.33 9.46
C GLU A 23 19.26 5.00 8.85
N LEU A 24 18.93 3.74 8.79
CA LEU A 24 17.67 3.35 8.24
C LEU A 24 16.55 3.48 9.25
N LYS A 25 16.90 3.52 10.50
CA LYS A 25 15.90 3.66 11.51
C LYS A 25 14.97 4.83 11.34
N PRO A 26 15.47 5.98 10.99
CA PRO A 26 14.58 7.12 10.83
C PRO A 26 13.57 6.94 9.72
N LYS A 27 13.88 6.08 8.76
CA LYS A 27 12.95 5.87 7.67
C LYS A 27 11.83 4.95 8.13
N ALA A 28 10.63 5.41 8.00
CA ALA A 28 9.49 4.59 8.37
C ALA A 28 9.37 3.44 7.40
N ASP A 29 9.02 2.30 7.94
CA ASP A 29 8.77 1.15 7.12
C ASP A 29 7.27 1.13 6.89
N TYR A 30 6.86 1.33 5.67
CA TYR A 30 5.44 1.38 5.34
C TYR A 30 4.75 0.05 5.68
N CYS A 31 5.47 -1.04 5.58
CA CYS A 31 4.93 -2.33 5.96
C CYS A 31 4.53 -2.33 7.42
N ASP A 32 5.36 -1.76 8.27
CA ASP A 32 5.05 -1.69 9.68
C ASP A 32 3.80 -0.86 9.92
N LEU A 33 3.65 0.21 9.17
CA LEU A 33 2.45 1.03 9.31
C LEU A 33 1.23 0.24 8.93
N ILE A 34 1.31 -0.54 7.86
CA ILE A 34 0.19 -1.38 7.45
C ILE A 34 -0.10 -2.39 8.53
N LEU A 35 0.93 -3.01 9.09
CA LEU A 35 0.73 -4.05 10.07
C LEU A 35 0.14 -3.55 11.38
N ARG A 36 0.34 -2.28 11.68
CA ARG A 36 -0.25 -1.70 12.87
C ARG A 36 -1.70 -1.34 12.69
N ASN A 37 -2.12 -1.20 11.44
CA ASN A 37 -3.49 -0.79 11.15
C ASN A 37 -4.27 -1.96 10.61
N LYS A 38 -5.07 -2.57 11.46
CA LYS A 38 -5.82 -3.75 11.07
C LYS A 38 -7.18 -3.44 10.48
N GLY A 39 -7.52 -2.17 10.39
CA GLY A 39 -8.82 -1.80 9.85
C GLY A 39 -8.81 -1.75 8.34
N LEU A 40 -9.95 -1.40 7.80
CA LEU A 40 -10.10 -1.27 6.36
C LEU A 40 -9.66 0.15 5.94
N SER A 41 -9.15 0.26 4.75
CA SER A 41 -8.69 1.53 4.22
C SER A 41 -9.31 1.80 2.86
N THR A 42 -9.61 3.07 2.59
CA THR A 42 -10.10 3.44 1.27
C THR A 42 -8.93 3.58 0.33
N ILE A 43 -9.21 3.47 -0.95
CA ILE A 43 -8.15 3.64 -1.95
C ILE A 43 -7.63 5.08 -1.92
N ASN A 44 -8.49 6.03 -1.56
CA ASN A 44 -8.07 7.42 -1.45
C ASN A 44 -7.02 7.60 -0.37
N ALA A 45 -7.21 6.95 0.77
CA ALA A 45 -6.26 7.03 1.85
C ALA A 45 -4.94 6.38 1.46
N ILE A 46 -5.02 5.22 0.80
CA ILE A 46 -3.82 4.52 0.37
C ILE A 46 -3.08 5.37 -0.67
N ALA A 47 -3.81 5.95 -1.62
CA ALA A 47 -3.19 6.74 -2.68
C ALA A 47 -2.43 7.93 -2.10
N LYS A 48 -2.96 8.53 -1.05
CA LYS A 48 -2.27 9.66 -0.43
C LYS A 48 -0.92 9.29 0.11
N ASP A 49 -0.80 8.08 0.62
CA ASP A 49 0.48 7.62 1.13
C ASP A 49 1.53 7.55 0.03
N TYR A 50 1.08 7.50 -1.22
CA TYR A 50 1.96 7.45 -2.38
C TYR A 50 2.03 8.80 -3.10
N GLY A 51 1.35 9.81 -2.56
CA GLY A 51 1.34 11.12 -3.21
C GLY A 51 0.46 11.16 -4.44
N MET A 52 -0.54 10.29 -4.50
CA MET A 52 -1.41 10.19 -5.66
C MET A 52 -2.85 10.43 -5.24
N SER A 53 -3.68 10.77 -6.20
CA SER A 53 -5.11 10.84 -5.94
C SER A 53 -5.69 9.44 -6.04
N GLY A 54 -6.88 9.25 -5.46
CA GLY A 54 -7.55 7.96 -5.59
C GLY A 54 -7.80 7.60 -7.03
N THR A 55 -8.16 8.60 -7.85
CA THR A 55 -8.40 8.37 -9.27
C THR A 55 -7.15 7.88 -9.97
N ALA A 56 -6.02 8.51 -9.66
CA ALA A 56 -4.75 8.13 -10.29
C ALA A 56 -4.35 6.73 -9.85
N MET A 57 -4.54 6.41 -8.58
CA MET A 57 -4.18 5.10 -8.08
C MET A 57 -5.07 4.03 -8.70
N ASN A 58 -6.36 4.28 -8.79
CA ASN A 58 -7.27 3.31 -9.40
C ASN A 58 -6.89 3.06 -10.86
N LYS A 59 -6.49 4.12 -11.55
CA LYS A 59 -6.10 3.97 -12.94
C LYS A 59 -4.82 3.16 -13.04
N LYS A 60 -3.88 3.41 -12.15
CA LYS A 60 -2.62 2.67 -12.15
C LYS A 60 -2.87 1.19 -11.89
N LEU A 61 -3.74 0.88 -10.94
CA LEU A 61 -4.04 -0.51 -10.64
C LEU A 61 -4.76 -1.18 -11.81
N HIS A 62 -5.56 -0.42 -12.53
CA HIS A 62 -6.20 -0.95 -13.72
C HIS A 62 -5.14 -1.26 -14.79
N GLU A 63 -4.20 -0.34 -14.97
CA GLU A 63 -3.13 -0.55 -15.94
C GLU A 63 -2.28 -1.75 -15.59
N LEU A 64 -2.14 -2.03 -14.32
CA LEU A 64 -1.35 -3.16 -13.86
C LEU A 64 -2.14 -4.47 -13.87
N GLY A 65 -3.40 -4.41 -14.30
CA GLY A 65 -4.19 -5.63 -14.43
C GLY A 65 -4.78 -6.13 -13.13
N ILE A 66 -4.95 -5.28 -12.16
CA ILE A 66 -5.43 -5.68 -10.84
C ILE A 66 -6.94 -5.54 -10.74
N GLN A 67 -7.50 -4.51 -11.31
CA GLN A 67 -8.91 -4.20 -11.15
C GLN A 67 -9.49 -3.58 -12.40
N TYR A 68 -10.80 -3.57 -12.49
CA TYR A 68 -11.51 -2.97 -13.61
C TYR A 68 -12.71 -2.22 -13.04
N LYS A 69 -13.22 -1.29 -13.81
CA LYS A 69 -14.35 -0.48 -13.38
C LYS A 69 -15.62 -1.01 -13.99
N GLN A 70 -16.63 -1.16 -13.17
CA GLN A 70 -17.92 -1.57 -13.66
C GLN A 70 -18.92 -0.57 -13.09
N GLY A 71 -19.47 0.27 -13.95
CA GLY A 71 -20.30 1.37 -13.49
C GLY A 71 -19.45 2.32 -12.68
N ASN A 72 -19.83 2.56 -11.46
CA ASN A 72 -19.05 3.45 -10.58
C ASN A 72 -18.24 2.70 -9.57
N ILE A 73 -18.09 1.38 -9.75
CA ILE A 73 -17.42 0.56 -8.77
C ILE A 73 -16.18 -0.08 -9.36
N TRP A 74 -15.11 -0.10 -8.59
CA TRP A 74 -13.90 -0.81 -8.98
C TRP A 74 -13.94 -2.20 -8.38
N LEU A 75 -13.68 -3.19 -9.21
CA LEU A 75 -13.70 -4.59 -8.78
C LEU A 75 -12.38 -5.25 -9.16
N LEU A 76 -11.93 -6.17 -8.33
CA LEU A 76 -10.71 -6.89 -8.63
C LEU A 76 -10.99 -7.90 -9.74
N TYR A 77 -9.99 -8.13 -10.57
CA TYR A 77 -10.10 -9.18 -11.57
C TYR A 77 -10.17 -10.51 -10.85
N ARG A 78 -10.70 -11.51 -11.54
CA ARG A 78 -10.91 -12.82 -10.97
C ARG A 78 -9.67 -13.39 -10.30
N LYS A 79 -8.52 -13.13 -10.87
CA LYS A 79 -7.28 -13.63 -10.34
C LYS A 79 -7.03 -13.20 -8.89
N TYR A 80 -7.59 -12.07 -8.49
CA TYR A 80 -7.33 -11.50 -7.19
C TYR A 80 -8.55 -11.44 -6.28
N GLN A 81 -9.73 -11.66 -6.85
CA GLN A 81 -10.95 -11.37 -6.10
C GLN A 81 -11.21 -12.26 -4.88
N ASP A 82 -10.60 -13.42 -4.84
CA ASP A 82 -10.84 -14.33 -3.72
C ASP A 82 -9.65 -14.44 -2.78
N LYS A 83 -8.80 -13.42 -2.79
CA LYS A 83 -7.61 -13.44 -1.94
C LYS A 83 -7.77 -12.69 -0.63
N GLY A 84 -8.92 -12.04 -0.44
CA GLY A 84 -9.13 -11.28 0.78
C GLY A 84 -8.48 -9.90 0.77
N TYR A 85 -8.21 -9.36 -0.41
CA TYR A 85 -7.57 -8.05 -0.52
C TYR A 85 -8.53 -6.91 -0.30
N THR A 86 -9.79 -7.08 -0.63
CA THR A 86 -10.78 -6.02 -0.50
C THR A 86 -12.03 -6.55 0.15
N GLN A 87 -12.84 -5.62 0.62
CA GLN A 87 -14.11 -5.93 1.24
C GLN A 87 -15.07 -4.83 0.86
N SER A 88 -16.27 -5.21 0.45
CA SER A 88 -17.29 -4.24 0.11
C SER A 88 -18.01 -3.82 1.38
N GLU A 89 -18.27 -2.55 1.48
CA GLU A 89 -18.96 -2.02 2.62
C GLU A 89 -20.15 -1.22 2.15
N THR A 90 -21.34 -1.51 2.68
CA THR A 90 -22.54 -0.78 2.33
C THR A 90 -22.67 0.42 3.24
N ILE A 91 -22.82 1.59 2.66
CA ILE A 91 -22.90 2.81 3.42
C ILE A 91 -24.23 3.46 3.16
N ASN A 92 -24.90 3.93 4.22
CA ASN A 92 -26.16 4.63 4.10
C ASN A 92 -25.86 6.08 3.79
N ILE A 93 -26.55 6.61 2.79
CA ILE A 93 -26.37 8.02 2.43
C ILE A 93 -27.74 8.66 2.34
N THR A 94 -27.76 9.98 2.48
CA THR A 94 -28.98 10.74 2.30
C THR A 94 -28.79 11.58 1.05
N ARG A 95 -29.69 11.40 0.11
CA ARG A 95 -29.57 12.13 -1.15
C ARG A 95 -30.03 13.56 -0.96
N SER A 96 -29.68 14.40 -1.92
CA SER A 96 -30.00 15.82 -1.82
C SER A 96 -31.51 16.09 -1.74
N ASN A 97 -32.33 15.15 -2.21
CA ASN A 97 -33.76 15.30 -2.12
C ASN A 97 -34.31 14.78 -0.79
N GLY A 98 -33.45 14.43 0.14
CA GLY A 98 -33.86 13.95 1.45
C GLY A 98 -34.14 12.47 1.54
N MET A 99 -34.07 11.77 0.42
CA MET A 99 -34.35 10.35 0.44
C MET A 99 -33.12 9.58 0.85
N GLU A 100 -33.31 8.52 1.58
CA GLU A 100 -32.20 7.68 2.00
C GLU A 100 -31.91 6.62 0.96
N ASP A 101 -30.68 6.31 0.84
CA ASP A 101 -30.22 5.32 -0.13
C ASP A 101 -28.99 4.67 0.43
N THR A 102 -28.48 3.69 -0.30
CA THR A 102 -27.24 3.04 0.11
C THR A 102 -26.29 3.05 -1.07
N THR A 103 -25.02 3.01 -0.76
CA THR A 103 -24.00 2.90 -1.78
C THR A 103 -22.95 1.93 -1.26
N MET A 104 -22.21 1.33 -2.17
CA MET A 104 -21.19 0.37 -1.79
C MET A 104 -19.83 0.94 -2.06
N HIS A 105 -18.95 0.79 -1.09
CA HIS A 105 -17.57 1.23 -1.24
C HIS A 105 -16.67 0.03 -1.09
N THR A 106 -15.64 -0.02 -1.90
CA THR A 106 -14.64 -1.05 -1.78
C THR A 106 -13.56 -0.54 -0.84
N LYS A 107 -13.27 -1.32 0.16
CA LYS A 107 -12.22 -0.98 1.10
C LYS A 107 -11.14 -2.04 1.04
N TRP A 108 -9.91 -1.63 1.30
CA TRP A 108 -8.77 -2.54 1.22
C TRP A 108 -8.44 -3.04 2.61
N THR A 109 -8.23 -4.35 2.69
CA THR A 109 -7.85 -4.97 3.96
C THR A 109 -6.37 -4.79 4.18
N GLN A 110 -5.92 -5.14 5.38
CA GLN A 110 -4.49 -5.11 5.69
C GLN A 110 -3.73 -5.99 4.69
N LYS A 111 -4.28 -7.18 4.42
CA LYS A 111 -3.66 -8.08 3.46
C LYS A 111 -3.60 -7.46 2.08
N GLY A 112 -4.67 -6.77 1.69
CA GLY A 112 -4.70 -6.11 0.40
C GLY A 112 -3.69 -4.97 0.32
N ARG A 113 -3.50 -4.25 1.41
CA ARG A 113 -2.52 -3.17 1.43
C ARG A 113 -1.10 -3.71 1.28
N LEU A 114 -0.83 -4.85 1.91
CA LEU A 114 0.49 -5.48 1.77
C LEU A 114 0.71 -5.93 0.33
N PHE A 115 -0.33 -6.46 -0.27
CA PHE A 115 -0.26 -6.88 -1.67
C PHE A 115 0.02 -5.67 -2.57
N LEU A 116 -0.66 -4.56 -2.33
CA LEU A 116 -0.44 -3.37 -3.13
C LEU A 116 0.96 -2.81 -2.94
N TYR A 117 1.45 -2.86 -1.71
CA TYR A 117 2.78 -2.37 -1.42
C TYR A 117 3.82 -3.14 -2.24
N GLU A 118 3.73 -4.46 -2.23
CA GLU A 118 4.68 -5.27 -3.00
C GLU A 118 4.51 -5.05 -4.50
N LEU A 119 3.28 -4.99 -4.95
CA LEU A 119 3.01 -4.79 -6.36
C LEU A 119 3.56 -3.46 -6.85
N LEU A 120 3.27 -2.39 -6.12
CA LEU A 120 3.71 -1.07 -6.53
C LEU A 120 5.21 -0.95 -6.44
N LYS A 121 5.80 -1.55 -5.41
CA LYS A 121 7.26 -1.51 -5.25
C LYS A 121 7.93 -2.22 -6.43
N ASN A 122 7.37 -3.33 -6.87
CA ASN A 122 7.91 -4.03 -8.02
C ASN A 122 7.77 -3.23 -9.31
N ASN A 123 6.94 -2.21 -9.30
CA ASN A 123 6.77 -1.32 -10.43
C ASN A 123 7.39 0.03 -10.14
N GLU A 124 8.34 0.05 -9.19
CA GLU A 124 9.10 1.25 -8.87
C GLU A 124 8.26 2.40 -8.32
N ILE A 125 7.18 2.06 -7.66
CA ILE A 125 6.34 3.04 -7.00
C ILE A 125 6.41 2.74 -5.51
N ILE A 126 6.92 3.67 -4.74
CA ILE A 126 7.07 3.48 -3.31
C ILE A 126 6.35 4.58 -2.55
N PRO A 127 5.96 4.31 -1.30
CA PRO A 127 5.28 5.33 -0.50
C PRO A 127 6.20 6.52 -0.25
N ILE A 128 5.60 7.66 -0.05
CA ILE A 128 6.38 8.88 0.18
C ILE A 128 7.31 8.74 1.36
N ILE A 129 6.85 8.10 2.44
CA ILE A 129 7.70 7.97 3.62
C ILE A 129 8.94 7.13 3.38
N GLU A 130 8.97 6.36 2.30
CA GLU A 130 10.14 5.57 1.97
C GLU A 130 11.04 6.23 0.95
N LYS A 131 10.68 7.41 0.49
CA LYS A 131 11.51 8.12 -0.46
C LYS A 131 12.57 8.91 0.27
N ASP A 132 13.69 9.07 -0.38
CA ASP A 132 14.79 9.87 0.21
C ASP A 132 14.53 11.35 0.16
#